data_83c7e76566d602458ad32be1daf41c5f
#
_entry.id   83c7e76566d602458ad32be1daf41c5f
#
_cell.length_a   1.000
_cell.length_b   1.000
_cell.length_c   1.000
_cell.angle_alpha   90.00
_cell.angle_beta   90.00
_cell.angle_gamma   90.00
#
_symmetry.space_group_name_H-M   'P 1'
#
loop_
_entity.id
_entity.type
_entity.pdbx_description
1 polymer ?
#
loop_
_entity_poly.entity_id
_entity_poly.type
_entity_poly.pdbx_seq_one_letter_code
_entity_poly.pdbx_strand_id
1 'polypeptide(L)'
;MAGQQIVVFPIQYLSSTDTLGWQRQIPNRAAFLSSVDDQIQAAFTARGLGQAWTFGSELERASKMNAILITDARSLAAEYLRGRILPDATVRDPLASQVRGLVGLKGSRYAILPVELRVENGPNGTGVATLRLVMIDSRLAQIKWVGEVASDPMSTLSPALTASLARHFADLVVAP
;
A
#
# COMPACT_ATOMS: atom_id res chain seq x y z
N MET A 1 15.67 6.82 6.88
CA MET A 1 15.65 5.67 5.93
C MET A 1 16.36 5.96 4.61
N ALA A 2 17.09 7.07 4.53
CA ALA A 2 17.88 7.42 3.34
C ALA A 2 18.94 6.35 3.06
N GLY A 3 18.98 5.83 1.83
CA GLY A 3 19.95 4.84 1.38
C GLY A 3 19.51 3.37 1.46
N GLN A 4 18.36 3.05 2.01
CA GLN A 4 17.82 1.67 1.99
C GLN A 4 16.85 1.48 0.83
N GLN A 5 17.01 0.38 0.10
CA GLN A 5 16.01 -0.06 -0.88
C GLN A 5 14.79 -0.60 -0.15
N ILE A 6 13.63 -0.06 -0.45
CA ILE A 6 12.35 -0.49 0.12
C ILE A 6 11.42 -0.93 -1.02
N VAL A 7 10.68 -1.99 -0.78
CA VAL A 7 9.61 -2.44 -1.68
C VAL A 7 8.28 -1.93 -1.15
N VAL A 8 7.57 -1.14 -1.94
CA VAL A 8 6.19 -0.74 -1.69
C VAL A 8 5.28 -1.66 -2.47
N PHE A 9 4.53 -2.49 -1.77
CA PHE A 9 3.59 -3.43 -2.38
C PHE A 9 2.38 -2.69 -2.97
N PRO A 10 1.67 -3.30 -3.93
CA PRO A 10 0.37 -2.79 -4.36
C PRO A 10 -0.65 -2.90 -3.23
N ILE A 11 -1.66 -2.03 -3.23
CA ILE A 11 -2.75 -2.04 -2.25
C ILE A 11 -3.49 -3.37 -2.33
N GLN A 12 -3.67 -4.05 -1.18
CA GLN A 12 -4.24 -5.41 -1.14
C GLN A 12 -5.76 -5.41 -1.17
N TYR A 13 -6.40 -4.51 -0.41
CA TYR A 13 -7.85 -4.52 -0.24
C TYR A 13 -8.44 -3.13 -0.44
N LEU A 14 -9.62 -3.10 -1.09
CA LEU A 14 -10.54 -1.97 -1.00
C LEU A 14 -11.64 -2.35 -0.02
N SER A 15 -11.83 -1.57 1.04
CA SER A 15 -12.87 -1.83 2.03
C SER A 15 -14.24 -1.94 1.38
N SER A 16 -15.05 -2.88 1.86
CA SER A 16 -16.46 -3.00 1.43
C SER A 16 -17.37 -2.01 2.15
N THR A 17 -16.92 -1.42 3.25
CA THR A 17 -17.69 -0.42 4.00
C THR A 17 -17.68 0.90 3.22
N ASP A 18 -18.85 1.35 2.81
CA ASP A 18 -19.02 2.56 2.00
C ASP A 18 -20.22 3.36 2.54
N THR A 19 -19.94 4.24 3.47
CA THR A 19 -20.94 5.12 4.08
C THR A 19 -21.37 6.26 3.17
N LEU A 20 -20.58 6.53 2.11
CA LEU A 20 -20.81 7.64 1.17
C LEU A 20 -21.47 7.18 -0.14
N GLY A 21 -21.60 5.88 -0.38
CA GLY A 21 -22.09 5.33 -1.64
C GLY A 21 -21.10 5.52 -2.82
N TRP A 22 -19.83 5.82 -2.55
CA TRP A 22 -18.84 6.12 -3.57
C TRP A 22 -18.32 4.88 -4.29
N GLN A 23 -18.41 3.70 -3.68
CA GLN A 23 -17.99 2.45 -4.33
C GLN A 23 -18.83 2.11 -5.57
N ARG A 24 -20.05 2.63 -5.65
CA ARG A 24 -20.90 2.50 -6.85
C ARG A 24 -20.28 3.21 -8.06
N GLN A 25 -19.40 4.19 -7.83
CA GLN A 25 -18.67 4.92 -8.86
C GLN A 25 -17.38 4.20 -9.28
N ILE A 26 -17.05 3.06 -8.66
CA ILE A 26 -15.87 2.25 -8.95
C ILE A 26 -16.30 0.98 -9.68
N PRO A 27 -16.45 1.01 -11.01
CA PRO A 27 -16.93 -0.13 -11.78
C PRO A 27 -15.93 -1.30 -11.80
N ASN A 28 -14.63 -0.97 -11.69
CA ASN A 28 -13.55 -1.94 -11.67
C ASN A 28 -12.60 -1.66 -10.50
N ARG A 29 -12.73 -2.45 -9.43
CA ARG A 29 -11.92 -2.29 -8.21
C ARG A 29 -10.43 -2.48 -8.45
N ALA A 30 -10.05 -3.46 -9.28
CA ALA A 30 -8.65 -3.73 -9.57
C ALA A 30 -8.01 -2.57 -10.33
N ALA A 31 -8.68 -2.04 -11.35
CA ALA A 31 -8.21 -0.87 -12.09
C ALA A 31 -8.12 0.38 -11.20
N PHE A 32 -9.09 0.57 -10.29
CA PHE A 32 -9.06 1.68 -9.33
C PHE A 32 -7.85 1.59 -8.40
N LEU A 33 -7.62 0.43 -7.76
CA LEU A 33 -6.46 0.23 -6.90
C LEU A 33 -5.14 0.42 -7.66
N SER A 34 -5.05 -0.10 -8.89
CA SER A 34 -3.86 0.10 -9.73
C SER A 34 -3.61 1.59 -10.01
N SER A 35 -4.66 2.37 -10.28
CA SER A 35 -4.51 3.82 -10.50
C SER A 35 -4.03 4.56 -9.25
N VAL A 36 -4.42 4.11 -8.06
CA VAL A 36 -3.92 4.67 -6.78
C VAL A 36 -2.46 4.30 -6.57
N ASP A 37 -2.06 3.06 -6.86
CA ASP A 37 -0.67 2.62 -6.80
C ASP A 37 0.23 3.44 -7.73
N ASP A 38 -0.24 3.75 -8.96
CA ASP A 38 0.49 4.59 -9.91
C ASP A 38 0.67 6.03 -9.38
N GLN A 39 -0.36 6.58 -8.73
CA GLN A 39 -0.26 7.90 -8.08
C GLN A 39 0.70 7.89 -6.89
N ILE A 40 0.73 6.81 -6.09
CA ILE A 40 1.71 6.63 -5.02
C ILE A 40 3.12 6.62 -5.62
N GLN A 41 3.37 5.82 -6.65
CA GLN A 41 4.67 5.78 -7.32
C GLN A 41 5.07 7.16 -7.85
N ALA A 42 4.16 7.89 -8.49
CA ALA A 42 4.43 9.24 -8.99
C ALA A 42 4.77 10.23 -7.86
N ALA A 43 4.05 10.17 -6.74
CA ALA A 43 4.31 11.03 -5.58
C ALA A 43 5.68 10.77 -4.95
N PHE A 44 6.10 9.52 -4.82
CA PHE A 44 7.44 9.16 -4.33
C PHE A 44 8.54 9.53 -5.32
N THR A 45 8.30 9.35 -6.63
CA THR A 45 9.24 9.74 -7.69
C THR A 45 9.48 11.24 -7.67
N ALA A 46 8.44 12.05 -7.49
CA ALA A 46 8.55 13.49 -7.36
C ALA A 46 9.40 13.95 -6.15
N ARG A 47 9.58 13.07 -5.15
CA ARG A 47 10.44 13.28 -3.97
C ARG A 47 11.83 12.63 -4.09
N GLY A 48 12.19 12.17 -5.29
CA GLY A 48 13.51 11.58 -5.57
C GLY A 48 13.69 10.13 -5.15
N LEU A 49 12.63 9.43 -4.73
CA LEU A 49 12.70 8.02 -4.29
C LEU A 49 12.42 7.02 -5.41
N GLY A 50 12.03 7.46 -6.60
CA GLY A 50 11.61 6.60 -7.70
C GLY A 50 12.67 5.62 -8.20
N GLN A 51 13.96 5.89 -8.01
CA GLN A 51 15.05 5.00 -8.42
C GLN A 51 15.55 4.09 -7.30
N ALA A 52 15.41 4.51 -6.05
CA ALA A 52 15.89 3.77 -4.88
C ALA A 52 14.89 2.73 -4.38
N TRP A 53 13.62 2.87 -4.73
CA TRP A 53 12.53 2.04 -4.24
C TRP A 53 11.83 1.31 -5.38
N THR A 54 11.31 0.13 -5.08
CA THR A 54 10.48 -0.67 -6.01
C THR A 54 9.01 -0.48 -5.65
N PHE A 55 8.17 -0.23 -6.64
CA PHE A 55 6.73 0.01 -6.44
C PHE A 55 5.85 -1.10 -7.03
N GLY A 56 4.55 -1.04 -6.68
CA GLY A 56 3.57 -2.07 -6.97
C GLY A 56 3.55 -2.54 -8.42
N SER A 57 3.55 -1.64 -9.40
CA SER A 57 3.50 -1.98 -10.82
C SER A 57 4.73 -2.79 -11.29
N GLU A 58 5.90 -2.45 -10.80
CA GLU A 58 7.15 -3.17 -11.09
C GLU A 58 7.17 -4.53 -10.37
N LEU A 59 6.69 -4.58 -9.12
CA LEU A 59 6.62 -5.80 -8.34
C LEU A 59 5.61 -6.79 -8.94
N GLU A 60 4.46 -6.33 -9.41
CA GLU A 60 3.47 -7.15 -10.12
C GLU A 60 4.06 -7.74 -11.41
N ARG A 61 4.79 -6.94 -12.19
CA ARG A 61 5.46 -7.44 -13.38
C ARG A 61 6.47 -8.52 -13.03
N ALA A 62 7.29 -8.30 -12.01
CA ALA A 62 8.28 -9.27 -11.56
C ALA A 62 7.63 -10.57 -11.04
N SER A 63 6.52 -10.48 -10.29
CA SER A 63 5.79 -11.66 -9.81
C SER A 63 5.16 -12.45 -10.94
N LYS A 64 4.58 -11.80 -11.95
CA LYS A 64 4.00 -12.45 -13.13
C LYS A 64 5.06 -13.19 -13.98
N MET A 65 6.25 -12.62 -14.10
CA MET A 65 7.37 -13.28 -14.79
C MET A 65 7.89 -14.52 -14.05
N ASN A 66 7.64 -14.62 -12.75
CA ASN A 66 8.08 -15.71 -11.86
C ASN A 66 6.90 -16.47 -11.24
N ALA A 67 5.75 -16.51 -11.91
CA ALA A 67 4.48 -17.02 -11.37
C ALA A 67 4.51 -18.48 -10.89
N ILE A 68 5.45 -19.30 -11.34
CA ILE A 68 5.61 -20.70 -10.89
C ILE A 68 6.20 -20.75 -9.46
N LEU A 69 7.02 -19.76 -9.08
CA LEU A 69 7.79 -19.77 -7.84
C LEU A 69 7.30 -18.75 -6.81
N ILE A 70 6.57 -17.73 -7.26
CA ILE A 70 6.27 -16.55 -6.44
C ILE A 70 4.79 -16.18 -6.58
N THR A 71 4.18 -15.88 -5.44
CA THR A 71 2.78 -15.41 -5.37
C THR A 71 2.61 -14.08 -6.09
N ASP A 72 1.43 -13.85 -6.69
CA ASP A 72 1.04 -12.55 -7.22
C ASP A 72 1.11 -11.49 -6.10
N ALA A 73 1.82 -10.39 -6.39
CA ALA A 73 2.03 -9.31 -5.44
C ALA A 73 0.74 -8.63 -4.95
N ARG A 74 -0.37 -8.76 -5.72
CA ARG A 74 -1.68 -8.21 -5.35
C ARG A 74 -2.58 -9.20 -4.60
N SER A 75 -2.15 -10.43 -4.39
CA SER A 75 -2.95 -11.50 -3.78
C SER A 75 -2.25 -12.11 -2.57
N LEU A 76 -1.82 -11.26 -1.65
CA LEU A 76 -1.15 -11.70 -0.44
C LEU A 76 -2.13 -12.11 0.66
N ALA A 77 -1.74 -13.04 1.52
CA ALA A 77 -2.52 -13.46 2.69
C ALA A 77 -2.47 -12.42 3.82
N ALA A 78 -2.78 -11.15 3.49
CA ALA A 78 -2.64 -9.99 4.37
C ALA A 78 -3.92 -9.62 5.12
N GLU A 79 -5.00 -10.39 5.01
CA GLU A 79 -6.32 -10.04 5.54
C GLU A 79 -6.30 -9.78 7.06
N TYR A 80 -5.56 -10.59 7.82
CA TYR A 80 -5.47 -10.44 9.28
C TYR A 80 -4.79 -9.12 9.70
N LEU A 81 -4.02 -8.48 8.82
CA LEU A 81 -3.39 -7.18 9.08
C LEU A 81 -4.38 -6.01 9.04
N ARG A 82 -5.62 -6.24 8.65
CA ARG A 82 -6.71 -5.25 8.72
C ARG A 82 -7.18 -5.03 10.17
N GLY A 83 -6.98 -6.00 11.04
CA GLY A 83 -7.31 -5.93 12.46
C GLY A 83 -6.27 -5.19 13.31
N ARG A 84 -6.39 -5.33 14.63
CA ARG A 84 -5.42 -4.77 15.58
C ARG A 84 -4.09 -5.52 15.51
N ILE A 85 -3.01 -4.80 15.30
CA ILE A 85 -1.66 -5.33 15.23
C ILE A 85 -0.79 -4.57 16.25
N LEU A 86 0.05 -5.31 16.96
CA LEU A 86 1.05 -4.72 17.85
C LEU A 86 2.36 -4.55 17.09
N PRO A 87 3.13 -3.48 17.36
CA PRO A 87 4.50 -3.35 16.91
C PRO A 87 5.33 -4.58 17.31
N ASP A 88 6.33 -4.92 16.51
CA ASP A 88 7.20 -6.10 16.69
C ASP A 88 6.48 -7.47 16.65
N ALA A 89 5.21 -7.50 16.30
CA ALA A 89 4.50 -8.77 16.08
C ALA A 89 5.13 -9.55 14.92
N THR A 90 5.11 -10.87 15.04
CA THR A 90 5.58 -11.76 13.97
C THR A 90 4.58 -11.80 12.83
N VAL A 91 5.09 -11.66 11.61
CA VAL A 91 4.31 -11.89 10.40
C VAL A 91 4.07 -13.38 10.23
N ARG A 92 2.81 -13.79 10.10
CA ARG A 92 2.41 -15.21 10.01
C ARG A 92 2.54 -15.73 8.58
N ASP A 93 2.83 -17.03 8.44
CA ASP A 93 2.69 -17.69 7.15
C ASP A 93 1.19 -17.84 6.78
N PRO A 94 0.87 -17.80 5.48
CA PRO A 94 1.79 -17.77 4.34
C PRO A 94 2.35 -16.37 3.99
N LEU A 95 1.86 -15.30 4.60
CA LEU A 95 2.28 -13.93 4.28
C LEU A 95 3.79 -13.71 4.45
N ALA A 96 4.39 -14.26 5.52
CA ALA A 96 5.83 -14.12 5.77
C ALA A 96 6.66 -14.66 4.61
N SER A 97 6.32 -15.85 4.11
CA SER A 97 6.99 -16.49 2.98
C SER A 97 6.74 -15.75 1.67
N GLN A 98 5.52 -15.28 1.43
CA GLN A 98 5.13 -14.50 0.25
C GLN A 98 5.93 -13.18 0.18
N VAL A 99 5.95 -12.41 1.27
CA VAL A 99 6.70 -11.14 1.36
C VAL A 99 8.20 -11.40 1.19
N ARG A 100 8.75 -12.42 1.84
CA ARG A 100 10.17 -12.74 1.71
C ARG A 100 10.56 -13.09 0.27
N GLY A 101 9.75 -13.86 -0.43
CA GLY A 101 9.98 -14.22 -1.84
C GLY A 101 9.98 -12.98 -2.74
N LEU A 102 8.97 -12.13 -2.62
CA LEU A 102 8.83 -10.93 -3.47
C LEU A 102 9.90 -9.87 -3.18
N VAL A 103 10.20 -9.62 -1.91
CA VAL A 103 11.25 -8.67 -1.49
C VAL A 103 12.63 -9.18 -1.88
N GLY A 104 12.85 -10.49 -1.80
CA GLY A 104 14.09 -11.14 -2.22
C GLY A 104 14.39 -10.98 -3.71
N LEU A 105 13.39 -10.97 -4.59
CA LEU A 105 13.56 -10.68 -6.02
C LEU A 105 14.22 -9.32 -6.29
N LYS A 106 14.05 -8.37 -5.37
CA LYS A 106 14.56 -7.01 -5.50
C LYS A 106 15.81 -6.76 -4.65
N GLY A 107 16.34 -7.79 -3.98
CA GLY A 107 17.49 -7.65 -3.10
C GLY A 107 17.24 -6.76 -1.89
N SER A 108 16.00 -6.44 -1.59
CA SER A 108 15.60 -5.58 -0.48
C SER A 108 15.46 -6.36 0.84
N ARG A 109 15.32 -5.64 1.94
CA ARG A 109 15.00 -6.20 3.26
C ARG A 109 13.66 -5.75 3.79
N TYR A 110 13.31 -4.50 3.51
CA TYR A 110 12.12 -3.88 4.06
C TYR A 110 11.02 -3.76 3.02
N ALA A 111 9.79 -3.96 3.48
CA ALA A 111 8.60 -3.79 2.70
C ALA A 111 7.64 -2.82 3.40
N ILE A 112 6.97 -1.99 2.62
CA ILE A 112 5.76 -1.30 3.06
C ILE A 112 4.60 -1.97 2.33
N LEU A 113 3.66 -2.48 3.11
CA LEU A 113 2.46 -3.14 2.63
C LEU A 113 1.24 -2.24 2.87
N PRO A 114 0.69 -1.61 1.82
CA PRO A 114 -0.60 -0.96 1.86
C PRO A 114 -1.70 -2.03 1.98
N VAL A 115 -2.21 -2.22 3.21
CA VAL A 115 -3.11 -3.33 3.51
C VAL A 115 -4.51 -3.07 2.99
N GLU A 116 -5.07 -1.90 3.31
CA GLU A 116 -6.46 -1.59 3.01
C GLU A 116 -6.64 -0.10 2.72
N LEU A 117 -7.32 0.17 1.61
CA LEU A 117 -7.85 1.49 1.28
C LEU A 117 -9.32 1.55 1.69
N ARG A 118 -9.66 2.54 2.53
CA ARG A 118 -11.03 2.83 2.97
C ARG A 118 -11.44 4.20 2.46
N VAL A 119 -12.73 4.37 2.19
CA VAL A 119 -13.33 5.67 1.97
C VAL A 119 -14.36 5.90 3.09
N GLU A 120 -14.15 6.93 3.86
CA GLU A 120 -14.87 7.21 5.11
C GLU A 120 -15.48 8.60 5.09
N ASN A 121 -16.50 8.82 5.92
CA ASN A 121 -17.06 10.15 6.11
C ASN A 121 -16.00 11.10 6.70
N GLY A 122 -15.82 12.22 6.04
CA GLY A 122 -15.05 13.34 6.51
C GLY A 122 -15.92 14.43 7.15
N PRO A 123 -15.33 15.55 7.55
CA PRO A 123 -16.07 16.68 8.10
C PRO A 123 -16.99 17.31 7.04
N ASN A 124 -18.11 17.90 7.49
CA ASN A 124 -19.02 18.69 6.66
C ASN A 124 -19.57 17.98 5.40
N GLY A 125 -19.84 16.68 5.50
CA GLY A 125 -20.40 15.89 4.37
C GLY A 125 -19.40 15.58 3.26
N THR A 126 -18.10 15.75 3.51
CA THR A 126 -17.04 15.32 2.62
C THR A 126 -16.68 13.85 2.82
N GLY A 127 -15.82 13.31 1.97
CA GLY A 127 -15.19 12.01 2.14
C GLY A 127 -13.69 12.12 2.25
N VAL A 128 -13.09 11.15 2.92
CA VAL A 128 -11.64 11.00 3.11
C VAL A 128 -11.25 9.60 2.69
N ALA A 129 -10.20 9.49 1.89
CA ALA A 129 -9.57 8.20 1.61
C ALA A 129 -8.49 7.93 2.67
N THR A 130 -8.55 6.78 3.34
CA THR A 130 -7.60 6.37 4.38
C THR A 130 -6.91 5.08 3.95
N LEU A 131 -5.59 5.08 3.97
CA LEU A 131 -4.76 3.94 3.62
C LEU A 131 -4.04 3.41 4.86
N ARG A 132 -4.30 2.14 5.19
CA ARG A 132 -3.61 1.44 6.27
C ARG A 132 -2.30 0.86 5.75
N LEU A 133 -1.22 1.11 6.46
CA LEU A 133 0.14 0.77 6.09
C LEU A 133 0.79 -0.11 7.15
N VAL A 134 1.54 -1.12 6.73
CA VAL A 134 2.35 -1.98 7.60
C VAL A 134 3.76 -2.06 7.04
N MET A 135 4.76 -1.72 7.85
CA MET A 135 6.18 -1.92 7.51
C MET A 135 6.67 -3.24 8.06
N ILE A 136 7.28 -4.05 7.21
CA ILE A 136 7.74 -5.40 7.51
C ILE A 136 9.25 -5.50 7.27
N ASP A 137 9.97 -6.07 8.23
CA ASP A 137 11.31 -6.64 8.02
C ASP A 137 11.13 -8.08 7.50
N SER A 138 11.36 -8.29 6.21
CA SER A 138 11.14 -9.57 5.55
C SER A 138 12.08 -10.68 6.01
N ARG A 139 13.31 -10.32 6.48
CA ARG A 139 14.29 -11.30 6.98
C ARG A 139 13.91 -11.83 8.35
N LEU A 140 13.40 -10.96 9.22
CA LEU A 140 12.98 -11.31 10.57
C LEU A 140 11.51 -11.77 10.64
N ALA A 141 10.76 -11.64 9.54
CA ALA A 141 9.30 -11.81 9.51
C ALA A 141 8.63 -11.00 10.64
N GLN A 142 8.99 -9.74 10.79
CA GLN A 142 8.58 -8.89 11.90
C GLN A 142 7.96 -7.60 11.42
N ILE A 143 6.85 -7.20 12.05
CA ILE A 143 6.21 -5.90 11.82
C ILE A 143 6.99 -4.83 12.58
N LYS A 144 7.48 -3.84 11.84
CA LYS A 144 8.28 -2.74 12.41
C LYS A 144 7.46 -1.51 12.70
N TRP A 145 6.40 -1.30 11.94
CA TRP A 145 5.54 -0.15 12.09
C TRP A 145 4.17 -0.41 11.49
N VAL A 146 3.16 0.15 12.09
CA VAL A 146 1.77 0.17 11.61
C VAL A 146 1.26 1.60 11.71
N GLY A 147 0.63 2.09 10.66
CA GLY A 147 0.04 3.42 10.66
C GLY A 147 -1.03 3.58 9.59
N GLU A 148 -1.61 4.75 9.56
CA GLU A 148 -2.60 5.15 8.58
C GLU A 148 -2.24 6.52 8.03
N VAL A 149 -2.56 6.74 6.77
CA VAL A 149 -2.47 8.03 6.12
C VAL A 149 -3.80 8.34 5.46
N ALA A 150 -4.23 9.60 5.58
CA ALA A 150 -5.50 10.06 5.04
C ALA A 150 -5.28 11.14 3.98
N SER A 151 -6.20 11.20 3.01
CA SER A 151 -6.27 12.30 2.03
C SER A 151 -6.81 13.58 2.68
N ASP A 152 -6.72 14.69 1.96
CA ASP A 152 -7.56 15.86 2.25
C ASP A 152 -9.04 15.49 2.06
N PRO A 153 -9.96 16.10 2.85
CA PRO A 153 -11.39 15.91 2.67
C PRO A 153 -11.87 16.49 1.33
N MET A 154 -12.68 15.72 0.58
CA MET A 154 -13.26 16.17 -0.69
C MET A 154 -14.74 15.83 -0.78
N SER A 155 -15.51 16.60 -1.57
CA SER A 155 -16.94 16.40 -1.75
C SER A 155 -17.28 15.25 -2.72
N THR A 156 -16.32 14.78 -3.51
CA THR A 156 -16.52 13.75 -4.53
C THR A 156 -15.36 12.77 -4.58
N LEU A 157 -15.64 11.53 -4.98
CA LEU A 157 -14.60 10.59 -5.37
C LEU A 157 -13.97 11.05 -6.70
N SER A 158 -12.74 11.51 -6.63
CA SER A 158 -12.04 12.05 -7.78
C SER A 158 -10.57 11.65 -7.77
N PRO A 159 -9.86 11.72 -8.91
CA PRO A 159 -8.42 11.52 -8.94
C PRO A 159 -7.64 12.45 -8.00
N ALA A 160 -8.18 13.63 -7.69
CA ALA A 160 -7.58 14.57 -6.74
C ALA A 160 -7.55 14.03 -5.30
N LEU A 161 -8.60 13.27 -4.88
CA LEU A 161 -8.66 12.64 -3.57
C LEU A 161 -7.51 11.62 -3.40
N THR A 162 -7.34 10.74 -4.37
CA THR A 162 -6.30 9.70 -4.33
C THR A 162 -4.90 10.27 -4.55
N ALA A 163 -4.76 11.35 -5.33
CA ALA A 163 -3.51 12.08 -5.46
C ALA A 163 -3.10 12.79 -4.15
N SER A 164 -4.06 13.32 -3.39
CA SER A 164 -3.82 13.89 -2.05
C SER A 164 -3.35 12.80 -1.10
N LEU A 165 -4.01 11.63 -1.07
CA LEU A 165 -3.58 10.47 -0.28
C LEU A 165 -2.14 10.06 -0.62
N ALA A 166 -1.82 9.96 -1.91
CA ALA A 166 -0.49 9.59 -2.37
C ALA A 166 0.60 10.59 -1.94
N ARG A 167 0.29 11.89 -1.98
CA ARG A 167 1.20 12.94 -1.48
C ARG A 167 1.46 12.79 0.02
N HIS A 168 0.40 12.66 0.82
CA HIS A 168 0.53 12.51 2.27
C HIS A 168 1.29 11.23 2.63
N PHE A 169 1.10 10.14 1.87
CA PHE A 169 1.89 8.93 2.09
C PHE A 169 3.39 9.17 1.80
N ALA A 170 3.72 9.84 0.69
CA ALA A 170 5.09 10.16 0.39
C ALA A 170 5.70 11.13 1.42
N ASP A 171 4.94 12.12 1.90
CA ASP A 171 5.38 13.06 2.95
C ASP A 171 5.65 12.34 4.28
N LEU A 172 4.81 11.39 4.67
CA LEU A 172 4.99 10.59 5.88
C LEU A 172 6.34 9.86 5.92
N VAL A 173 6.80 9.41 4.76
CA VAL A 173 8.05 8.62 4.64
C VAL A 173 9.29 9.52 4.52
N VAL A 174 9.15 10.68 3.88
CA VAL A 174 10.25 11.60 3.58
C VAL A 174 10.41 12.66 4.66
N ALA A 175 9.44 12.80 5.57
CA ALA A 175 9.53 13.77 6.67
C ALA A 175 10.84 13.60 7.46
N PRO A 176 11.52 14.73 7.77
CA PRO A 176 12.82 14.73 8.43
C PRO A 176 12.75 14.17 9.86
#